data_23309987367412410b6d6ad97f2ddae6
#
_entry.id   23309987367412410b6d6ad97f2ddae6
#
_cell.length_a   1.000
_cell.length_b   1.000
_cell.length_c   1.000
_cell.angle_alpha   90.00
_cell.angle_beta   90.00
_cell.angle_gamma   90.00
#
_symmetry.space_group_name_H-M   'P 1'
#
loop_
_entity.id
_entity.type
_entity.pdbx_description
1 polymer ?
#
loop_
_entity_poly.entity_id
_entity_poly.type
_entity_poly.pdbx_seq_one_letter_code
_entity_poly.pdbx_strand_id
1 'polypeptide(L)' 'MTTYAPRQDIEAALLERERDAWSRYSGSLKELEGRDYENAETDAWAELQRDLRAIDAERVAS' A
#
# COMPACT_ATOMS: atom_id res chain seq x y z
N MET A 1 24.92 -8.11 -23.47
CA MET A 1 23.71 -8.73 -23.04
C MET A 1 23.24 -8.14 -21.71
N THR A 2 22.00 -7.84 -21.64
CA THR A 2 21.45 -7.27 -20.43
C THR A 2 21.13 -8.37 -19.45
N THR A 3 21.61 -8.19 -18.25
CA THR A 3 21.25 -9.10 -17.19
C THR A 3 19.85 -8.76 -16.71
N TYR A 4 18.96 -9.68 -16.92
CA TYR A 4 17.62 -9.49 -16.43
C TYR A 4 17.59 -9.75 -14.93
N ALA A 5 17.01 -8.82 -14.19
CA ALA A 5 16.92 -8.92 -12.75
C ALA A 5 15.46 -8.97 -12.33
N PRO A 6 14.87 -10.17 -12.29
CA PRO A 6 13.45 -10.30 -11.91
C PRO A 6 13.14 -9.68 -10.56
N ARG A 7 14.11 -9.71 -9.66
CA ARG A 7 13.93 -9.12 -8.35
C ARG A 7 13.69 -7.62 -8.42
N GLN A 8 14.36 -6.93 -9.34
CA GLN A 8 14.16 -5.50 -9.50
C GLN A 8 12.77 -5.19 -10.03
N ASP A 9 12.27 -6.00 -10.94
CA ASP A 9 10.92 -5.83 -11.47
C ASP A 9 9.88 -6.06 -10.39
N ILE A 10 10.10 -7.08 -9.57
CA ILE A 10 9.20 -7.40 -8.46
C ILE A 10 9.22 -6.26 -7.45
N GLU A 11 10.40 -5.75 -7.12
CA GLU A 11 10.52 -4.65 -6.18
C GLU A 11 9.81 -3.40 -6.69
N ALA A 12 9.97 -3.08 -7.96
CA ALA A 12 9.31 -1.92 -8.56
C ALA A 12 7.80 -2.07 -8.49
N ALA A 13 7.29 -3.25 -8.78
CA ALA A 13 5.85 -3.53 -8.71
C ALA A 13 5.34 -3.42 -7.29
N LEU A 14 6.10 -3.92 -6.34
CA LEU A 14 5.72 -3.85 -4.92
C LEU A 14 5.72 -2.40 -4.42
N LEU A 15 6.68 -1.61 -4.85
CA LEU A 15 6.74 -0.20 -4.50
C LEU A 15 5.54 0.56 -5.06
N GLU A 16 5.12 0.23 -6.28
CA GLU A 16 3.93 0.83 -6.87
C GLU A 16 2.68 0.47 -6.09
N ARG A 17 2.56 -0.79 -5.71
CA ARG A 17 1.43 -1.24 -4.92
C ARG A 17 1.40 -0.55 -3.57
N GLU A 18 2.57 -0.36 -2.97
CA GLU A 18 2.69 0.32 -1.69
C GLU A 18 2.25 1.79 -1.84
N ARG A 19 2.70 2.44 -2.90
CA ARG A 19 2.30 3.82 -3.18
C ARG A 19 0.80 3.92 -3.40
N ASP A 20 0.23 2.96 -4.12
CA ASP A 20 -1.21 2.94 -4.36
C ASP A 20 -1.99 2.75 -3.07
N ALA A 21 -1.48 1.90 -2.17
CA ALA A 21 -2.13 1.67 -0.88
C ALA A 21 -2.15 2.96 -0.05
N TRP A 22 -1.03 3.66 0.01
CA TRP A 22 -0.95 4.95 0.71
C TRP A 22 -1.84 6.00 0.07
N SER A 23 -1.85 6.03 -1.25
CA SER A 23 -2.69 6.97 -1.99
C SER A 23 -4.17 6.74 -1.72
N ARG A 24 -4.55 5.46 -1.68
CA ARG A 24 -5.93 5.08 -1.40
C ARG A 24 -6.32 5.47 0.03
N TYR A 25 -5.42 5.23 0.97
CA TYR A 25 -5.64 5.61 2.36
C TYR A 25 -5.84 7.13 2.47
N SER A 26 -4.93 7.89 1.90
CA SER A 26 -4.99 9.34 1.90
C SER A 26 -6.26 9.85 1.21
N GLY A 27 -6.57 9.26 0.06
CA GLY A 27 -7.74 9.67 -0.73
C GLY A 27 -9.06 9.42 -0.02
N SER A 28 -9.15 8.32 0.72
CA SER A 28 -10.40 8.00 1.41
C SER A 28 -10.68 8.94 2.57
N LEU A 29 -9.67 9.67 3.05
CA LEU A 29 -9.83 10.59 4.16
C LEU A 29 -9.91 12.04 3.73
N LYS A 30 -9.68 12.31 2.48
CA LYS A 30 -9.47 13.67 1.99
C LYS A 30 -10.63 14.63 2.23
N GLU A 31 -11.86 14.13 2.12
CA GLU A 31 -13.04 14.97 2.23
C GLU A 31 -13.81 14.79 3.52
N LEU A 32 -13.23 14.05 4.45
CA LEU A 32 -13.90 13.74 5.70
C LEU A 32 -13.44 14.65 6.82
N GLU A 33 -14.35 14.94 7.73
CA GLU A 33 -14.06 15.78 8.87
C GLU A 33 -14.72 15.23 10.13
N GLY A 34 -14.14 15.57 11.28
CA GLY A 34 -14.71 15.26 12.57
C GLY A 34 -14.81 13.77 12.84
N ARG A 35 -15.99 13.36 13.27
CA ARG A 35 -16.23 11.98 13.65
C ARG A 35 -16.16 11.04 12.45
N ASP A 36 -16.63 11.52 11.30
CA ASP A 36 -16.57 10.73 10.09
C ASP A 36 -15.12 10.43 9.71
N TYR A 37 -14.26 11.41 9.90
CA TYR A 37 -12.82 11.22 9.64
C TYR A 37 -12.24 10.18 10.59
N GLU A 38 -12.55 10.29 11.87
CA GLU A 38 -12.04 9.35 12.87
C GLU A 38 -12.48 7.92 12.60
N ASN A 39 -13.74 7.73 12.25
CA ASN A 39 -14.26 6.40 11.96
C ASN A 39 -13.63 5.83 10.68
N ALA A 40 -13.56 6.66 9.66
CA ALA A 40 -12.98 6.24 8.39
C ALA A 40 -11.48 5.99 8.51
N GLU A 41 -10.79 6.78 9.34
CA GLU A 41 -9.36 6.60 9.55
C GLU A 41 -9.06 5.24 10.15
N THR A 42 -9.85 4.82 11.13
CA THR A 42 -9.66 3.51 11.76
C THR A 42 -9.77 2.40 10.74
N ASP A 43 -10.82 2.44 9.92
CA ASP A 43 -11.04 1.43 8.90
C ASP A 43 -9.97 1.51 7.79
N ALA A 44 -9.67 2.71 7.35
CA ALA A 44 -8.69 2.93 6.29
C ALA A 44 -7.30 2.49 6.74
N TRP A 45 -6.96 2.77 7.98
CA TRP A 45 -5.67 2.36 8.55
C TRP A 45 -5.55 0.84 8.60
N ALA A 46 -6.61 0.16 9.05
CA ALA A 46 -6.62 -1.30 9.09
C ALA A 46 -6.45 -1.90 7.71
N GLU A 47 -7.12 -1.30 6.72
CA GLU A 47 -7.03 -1.75 5.34
C GLU A 47 -5.63 -1.51 4.78
N LEU A 48 -5.05 -0.35 5.08
CA LEU A 48 -3.68 -0.03 4.68
C LEU A 48 -2.69 -1.04 5.27
N GLN A 49 -2.82 -1.33 6.55
CA GLN A 49 -1.93 -2.29 7.20
C GLN A 49 -2.05 -3.67 6.58
N ARG A 50 -3.25 -4.07 6.22
CA ARG A 50 -3.47 -5.35 5.54
C ARG A 50 -2.77 -5.38 4.20
N ASP A 51 -2.91 -4.30 3.43
CA ASP A 51 -2.26 -4.20 2.12
C ASP A 51 -0.74 -4.23 2.26
N LEU A 52 -0.22 -3.48 3.22
CA LEU A 52 1.23 -3.43 3.43
C LEU A 52 1.79 -4.78 3.88
N ARG A 53 1.03 -5.52 4.68
CA ARG A 53 1.44 -6.85 5.09
C ARG A 53 1.48 -7.81 3.91
N ALA A 54 0.48 -7.72 3.03
CA ALA A 54 0.44 -8.57 1.86
C ALA A 54 1.63 -8.28 0.94
N ILE A 55 1.93 -7.00 0.77
CA ILE A 55 3.07 -6.57 -0.04
C ILE A 55 4.38 -7.07 0.57
N ASP A 56 4.51 -6.92 1.88
CA ASP A 56 5.71 -7.36 2.59
C ASP A 56 5.88 -8.87 2.50
N ALA A 57 4.79 -9.61 2.61
CA ALA A 57 4.83 -11.05 2.49
C ALA A 57 5.31 -11.48 1.10
N GLU A 58 4.89 -10.78 0.06
CA GLU A 58 5.37 -11.06 -1.28
C GLU A 58 6.84 -10.71 -1.44
N ARG A 59 7.27 -9.63 -0.80
CA ARG A 59 8.67 -9.24 -0.83
C ARG A 59 9.55 -10.29 -0.17
N VAL A 60 9.12 -10.81 0.95
CA VAL A 60 9.86 -11.85 1.67
C VAL A 60 9.87 -13.16 0.88
N ALA A 61 8.75 -13.48 0.24
CA ALA A 61 8.65 -14.71 -0.55
C ALA A 61 9.47 -14.68 -1.83
N SER A 62 9.78 -13.46 -2.30
CA SER A 62 10.60 -13.31 -3.51
C SER A 62 12.07 -13.47 -3.18
#